data_a54ccbcd18e0e3d17fba7043c4e8e784
#
_entry.id   a54ccbcd18e0e3d17fba7043c4e8e784
#
_cell.length_a   1.000
_cell.length_b   1.000
_cell.length_c   1.000
_cell.angle_alpha   90.00
_cell.angle_beta   90.00
_cell.angle_gamma   90.00
#
_symmetry.space_group_name_H-M   'P 1'
#
loop_
_entity.id
_entity.type
_entity.pdbx_description
1 polymer ?
#
loop_
_entity_poly.entity_id
_entity_poly.type
_entity_poly.pdbx_seq_one_letter_code
_entity_poly.pdbx_strand_id
1 'polypeptide(L)'
;MQRNNLQTTGNVWPDLSIKTKERKPNDTRGFRGTFSSIGRITLRSEPSQPASDLAAPKMRDTLKKPISGRRRSTSGGRSSNGNSLRSARGRGDNKGPNFNIDVPSNGYAWWYIDGIDPISGKAISIIAFIGSVFSPWYKWSGRKVPQNNVCINVATYGPGGRFTMTDRGSSALKQSEHSLTIGPSSMIWDESEKSLVISINEISSLPLVSKLKGTIIVKPKSITDVELPLTSDGTHIWRPFAPTAKIEVDLNTSGWKWSGHGYFDANFGTRALEQDFNYWTWGRFPVSEGTKCFYDLELKNGKKESHAFDFSEDGKGSSIIDPPPIKNFKRSLWSVKRSTRCDVPAEPRQIKNMLDAPFYSRAAVETTLDGHKTTGVFEALDLHRFRNPLILAMLAVRVPRRRRWIFK
;
A
#
# COMPACT_ATOMS: atom_id res chain seq x y z
N MET A 1 -3.45 -58.78 -6.89
CA MET A 1 -3.80 -57.49 -7.52
C MET A 1 -4.51 -56.65 -6.49
N GLN A 2 -3.76 -55.85 -5.75
CA GLN A 2 -4.29 -54.88 -4.78
C GLN A 2 -4.14 -53.49 -5.37
N ARG A 3 -5.23 -52.77 -5.52
CA ARG A 3 -5.24 -51.35 -5.94
C ARG A 3 -5.05 -50.50 -4.68
N ASN A 4 -3.91 -49.81 -4.60
CA ASN A 4 -3.69 -48.77 -3.61
C ASN A 4 -4.38 -47.48 -4.06
N ASN A 5 -5.37 -47.04 -3.29
CA ASN A 5 -5.97 -45.72 -3.38
C ASN A 5 -5.03 -44.73 -2.68
N LEU A 6 -4.40 -43.89 -3.44
CA LEU A 6 -3.73 -42.65 -2.92
C LEU A 6 -4.82 -41.63 -2.69
N GLN A 7 -5.13 -41.36 -1.41
CA GLN A 7 -5.91 -40.20 -0.99
C GLN A 7 -5.02 -38.96 -1.11
N THR A 8 -5.42 -38.07 -1.98
CA THR A 8 -4.89 -36.70 -2.04
C THR A 8 -5.42 -35.91 -0.84
N THR A 9 -4.56 -35.62 0.12
CA THR A 9 -4.88 -34.71 1.23
C THR A 9 -4.85 -33.27 0.74
N GLY A 10 -6.03 -32.73 0.42
CA GLY A 10 -6.20 -31.29 0.19
C GLY A 10 -5.92 -30.53 1.48
N ASN A 11 -5.06 -29.53 1.42
CA ASN A 11 -4.80 -28.58 2.50
C ASN A 11 -6.04 -27.70 2.72
N VAL A 12 -6.97 -28.17 3.55
CA VAL A 12 -8.13 -27.41 4.00
C VAL A 12 -7.73 -26.64 5.24
N TRP A 13 -7.91 -25.32 5.23
CA TRP A 13 -7.78 -24.47 6.40
C TRP A 13 -8.74 -24.94 7.49
N PRO A 14 -8.33 -25.07 8.76
CA PRO A 14 -9.23 -25.48 9.82
C PRO A 14 -10.36 -24.46 10.00
N ASP A 15 -11.58 -24.97 10.06
CA ASP A 15 -12.79 -24.19 10.32
C ASP A 15 -12.75 -23.60 11.75
N LEU A 16 -12.50 -22.30 11.85
CA LEU A 16 -12.49 -21.55 13.11
C LEU A 16 -13.91 -21.05 13.43
N SER A 17 -14.87 -21.96 13.60
CA SER A 17 -16.15 -21.62 14.21
C SER A 17 -15.95 -21.38 15.73
N ILE A 18 -15.83 -20.14 16.11
CA ILE A 18 -15.86 -19.71 17.52
C ILE A 18 -17.29 -19.91 18.03
N LYS A 19 -17.49 -20.88 18.91
CA LYS A 19 -18.74 -21.02 19.69
C LYS A 19 -18.95 -19.77 20.53
N THR A 20 -19.83 -18.89 20.11
CA THR A 20 -20.33 -17.80 20.93
C THR A 20 -21.19 -18.38 22.03
N LYS A 21 -20.75 -18.31 23.28
CA LYS A 21 -21.56 -18.54 24.45
C LYS A 21 -22.63 -17.43 24.53
N GLU A 22 -23.89 -17.79 24.33
CA GLU A 22 -25.01 -16.90 24.62
C GLU A 22 -25.00 -16.51 26.09
N ARG A 23 -24.90 -15.20 26.37
CA ARG A 23 -25.20 -14.60 27.67
C ARG A 23 -26.66 -14.22 27.68
N LYS A 24 -27.41 -14.79 28.63
CA LYS A 24 -28.78 -14.38 28.98
C LYS A 24 -28.80 -12.93 29.47
N PRO A 25 -29.86 -12.18 29.15
CA PRO A 25 -30.04 -10.81 29.64
C PRO A 25 -30.65 -10.82 31.02
N ASN A 26 -29.97 -10.28 32.03
CA ASN A 26 -30.55 -9.64 33.21
C ASN A 26 -29.42 -9.11 34.11
N ASP A 27 -29.24 -7.80 34.13
CA ASP A 27 -29.25 -6.99 35.35
C ASP A 27 -29.13 -5.49 35.00
N THR A 28 -30.19 -4.77 35.28
CA THR A 28 -30.29 -3.32 35.24
C THR A 28 -29.86 -2.78 36.61
N ARG A 29 -28.69 -2.12 36.70
CA ARG A 29 -28.42 -1.12 37.75
C ARG A 29 -27.67 0.06 37.14
N GLY A 30 -28.30 1.21 37.30
CA GLY A 30 -27.92 2.48 36.75
C GLY A 30 -26.63 3.05 37.33
N PHE A 31 -25.90 3.70 36.49
CA PHE A 31 -24.87 4.68 36.86
C PHE A 31 -25.25 6.04 36.24
N ARG A 32 -25.71 6.97 37.09
CA ARG A 32 -25.82 8.39 36.75
C ARG A 32 -24.43 9.01 36.84
N GLY A 33 -23.88 9.44 35.71
CA GLY A 33 -22.69 10.26 35.61
C GLY A 33 -23.07 11.59 34.95
N THR A 34 -22.93 12.67 35.69
CA THR A 34 -23.19 14.06 35.31
C THR A 34 -22.28 14.53 34.16
N PHE A 35 -22.89 14.97 33.07
CA PHE A 35 -22.20 15.72 32.03
C PHE A 35 -22.09 17.20 32.38
N SER A 36 -20.87 17.67 32.58
CA SER A 36 -20.54 19.09 32.72
C SER A 36 -20.41 19.74 31.33
N SER A 37 -21.04 20.90 31.21
CA SER A 37 -21.18 21.75 30.03
C SER A 37 -19.85 22.21 29.49
N ILE A 38 -19.64 22.03 28.16
CA ILE A 38 -18.59 22.70 27.40
C ILE A 38 -19.20 23.90 26.66
N GLY A 39 -18.61 25.06 26.92
CA GLY A 39 -19.09 26.35 26.50
C GLY A 39 -19.21 26.59 24.99
N ARG A 40 -20.24 27.34 24.62
CA ARG A 40 -20.48 27.90 23.30
C ARG A 40 -19.41 28.93 22.96
N ILE A 41 -18.66 28.71 21.90
CA ILE A 41 -17.84 29.73 21.25
C ILE A 41 -18.70 30.39 20.17
N THR A 42 -19.09 31.65 20.42
CA THR A 42 -19.76 32.50 19.44
C THR A 42 -18.73 33.15 18.53
N LEU A 43 -18.74 32.81 17.25
CA LEU A 43 -17.99 33.55 16.23
C LEU A 43 -18.84 34.75 15.77
N ARG A 44 -18.34 35.96 16.02
CA ARG A 44 -18.84 37.21 15.47
C ARG A 44 -18.39 37.31 14.02
N SER A 45 -19.31 37.48 13.11
CA SER A 45 -19.11 37.87 11.71
C SER A 45 -19.07 39.40 11.62
N GLU A 46 -17.98 39.94 11.08
CA GLU A 46 -17.91 41.32 10.60
C GLU A 46 -18.15 41.39 9.10
N PRO A 47 -18.76 42.47 8.58
CA PRO A 47 -19.20 42.55 7.19
C PRO A 47 -18.09 43.03 6.25
N SER A 48 -18.05 42.44 5.07
CA SER A 48 -17.17 42.77 3.96
C SER A 48 -17.54 44.09 3.29
N GLN A 49 -16.57 44.96 3.05
CA GLN A 49 -16.68 46.10 2.13
C GLN A 49 -16.23 45.74 0.71
N PRO A 50 -16.73 46.43 -0.33
CA PRO A 50 -16.53 46.04 -1.73
C PRO A 50 -15.21 46.56 -2.31
N ALA A 51 -14.62 45.74 -3.17
CA ALA A 51 -13.41 46.06 -3.92
C ALA A 51 -13.73 46.97 -5.11
N SER A 52 -12.96 48.04 -5.23
CA SER A 52 -12.92 48.95 -6.36
C SER A 52 -11.92 48.48 -7.43
N ASP A 53 -12.30 48.75 -8.67
CA ASP A 53 -11.62 48.52 -9.93
C ASP A 53 -10.13 48.81 -9.98
N LEU A 54 -9.36 47.94 -10.59
CA LEU A 54 -8.06 48.25 -11.18
C LEU A 54 -7.91 47.56 -12.54
N ALA A 55 -7.70 48.40 -13.54
CA ALA A 55 -7.70 48.13 -14.97
C ALA A 55 -6.55 47.21 -15.43
N ALA A 56 -6.83 46.44 -16.48
CA ALA A 56 -5.87 45.63 -17.23
C ALA A 56 -5.01 46.49 -18.19
N PRO A 57 -3.73 46.18 -18.40
CA PRO A 57 -2.92 46.80 -19.44
C PRO A 57 -3.05 46.08 -20.79
N LYS A 58 -3.17 46.91 -21.83
CA LYS A 58 -3.36 46.59 -23.24
C LYS A 58 -2.14 45.88 -23.85
N MET A 59 -2.43 44.85 -24.62
CA MET A 59 -1.57 44.17 -25.57
C MET A 59 -1.19 45.10 -26.73
N ARG A 60 0.09 45.22 -27.10
CA ARG A 60 0.57 45.83 -28.33
C ARG A 60 0.95 44.74 -29.33
N ASP A 61 0.25 44.72 -30.45
CA ASP A 61 0.57 44.06 -31.69
C ASP A 61 1.83 44.65 -32.35
N THR A 62 2.76 43.79 -32.77
CA THR A 62 3.71 44.14 -33.83
C THR A 62 3.88 42.95 -34.76
N LEU A 63 3.21 43.02 -35.88
CA LEU A 63 3.43 42.26 -37.10
C LEU A 63 4.77 42.62 -37.74
N LYS A 64 5.58 41.64 -38.13
CA LYS A 64 6.47 41.73 -39.31
C LYS A 64 6.61 40.38 -40.02
N LYS A 65 6.40 40.43 -41.34
CA LYS A 65 6.34 39.40 -42.35
C LYS A 65 7.74 38.91 -42.83
N PRO A 66 7.82 37.94 -43.72
CA PRO A 66 8.82 36.87 -43.73
C PRO A 66 9.94 37.09 -44.76
N ILE A 67 11.09 36.39 -44.57
CA ILE A 67 12.11 36.26 -45.62
C ILE A 67 12.37 34.74 -45.86
N SER A 68 12.22 34.38 -47.12
CA SER A 68 12.50 33.08 -47.74
C SER A 68 13.99 32.78 -47.81
N GLY A 69 14.38 31.48 -47.59
CA GLY A 69 15.74 31.09 -47.94
C GLY A 69 16.14 29.66 -47.55
N ARG A 70 16.03 28.78 -48.54
CA ARG A 70 16.88 27.63 -48.85
C ARG A 70 17.07 26.46 -47.86
N ARG A 71 16.67 25.30 -48.38
CA ARG A 71 16.99 23.91 -47.98
C ARG A 71 18.46 23.67 -47.70
N ARG A 72 18.73 22.96 -46.60
CA ARG A 72 19.75 21.90 -46.52
C ARG A 72 19.31 20.85 -45.52
N SER A 73 19.20 19.62 -45.97
CA SER A 73 18.96 18.41 -45.22
C SER A 73 20.19 18.05 -44.37
N THR A 74 20.02 17.86 -43.09
CA THR A 74 20.83 16.93 -42.27
C THR A 74 19.96 16.35 -41.16
N SER A 75 19.89 15.04 -41.16
CA SER A 75 19.29 14.17 -40.19
C SER A 75 19.88 14.41 -38.79
N GLY A 76 19.01 14.66 -37.81
CA GLY A 76 19.40 14.79 -36.41
C GLY A 76 18.18 14.99 -35.54
N GLY A 77 17.45 13.91 -35.31
CA GLY A 77 16.32 13.93 -34.39
C GLY A 77 16.76 14.19 -32.96
N ARG A 78 16.43 15.37 -32.42
CA ARG A 78 16.49 15.63 -30.99
C ARG A 78 15.11 15.29 -30.41
N SER A 79 15.08 14.15 -29.75
CA SER A 79 13.99 13.71 -28.88
C SER A 79 13.81 14.68 -27.71
N SER A 80 12.59 15.16 -27.56
CA SER A 80 12.11 15.91 -26.39
C SER A 80 12.32 15.09 -25.10
N ASN A 81 12.95 15.70 -24.11
CA ASN A 81 13.13 15.15 -22.76
C ASN A 81 11.78 14.90 -22.07
N GLY A 82 11.20 13.73 -22.26
CA GLY A 82 10.30 13.16 -21.29
C GLY A 82 11.12 12.61 -20.12
N ASN A 83 10.88 13.09 -18.91
CA ASN A 83 11.37 12.49 -17.67
C ASN A 83 10.72 11.11 -17.52
N SER A 84 11.22 10.11 -18.22
CA SER A 84 10.81 8.73 -18.03
C SER A 84 11.63 8.15 -16.87
N LEU A 85 11.00 7.31 -16.06
CA LEU A 85 11.62 6.44 -15.05
C LEU A 85 12.63 5.46 -15.73
N ARG A 86 13.69 5.98 -16.33
CA ARG A 86 14.69 5.17 -17.05
C ARG A 86 15.51 4.26 -16.13
N SER A 87 15.43 4.45 -14.81
CA SER A 87 16.21 3.69 -13.84
C SER A 87 15.60 2.32 -13.46
N ALA A 88 14.29 2.09 -13.72
CA ALA A 88 13.66 0.80 -13.43
C ALA A 88 13.82 -0.24 -14.55
N ARG A 89 14.29 0.15 -15.72
CA ARG A 89 14.54 -0.77 -16.83
C ARG A 89 15.98 -1.29 -16.82
N GLY A 90 16.34 -2.06 -15.82
CA GLY A 90 17.43 -3.02 -15.92
C GLY A 90 17.01 -4.11 -16.91
N ARG A 91 17.53 -4.06 -18.12
CA ARG A 91 17.43 -5.18 -19.06
C ARG A 91 18.14 -6.38 -18.47
N GLY A 92 17.39 -7.46 -18.24
CA GLY A 92 17.95 -8.80 -18.12
C GLY A 92 18.60 -9.09 -16.76
N ASP A 93 18.14 -10.13 -16.16
CA ASP A 93 18.46 -10.80 -14.93
C ASP A 93 17.67 -10.26 -13.74
N ASN A 94 16.69 -11.06 -13.30
CA ASN A 94 15.89 -10.85 -12.10
C ASN A 94 16.75 -10.88 -10.83
N LYS A 95 17.51 -9.79 -10.59
CA LYS A 95 18.55 -9.71 -9.54
C LYS A 95 18.09 -9.11 -8.23
N GLY A 96 16.78 -9.07 -7.96
CA GLY A 96 16.31 -8.58 -6.68
C GLY A 96 15.31 -7.42 -6.77
N PRO A 97 14.90 -6.86 -5.63
CA PRO A 97 13.85 -5.85 -5.53
C PRO A 97 14.26 -4.47 -6.07
N ASN A 98 15.53 -4.22 -6.31
CA ASN A 98 16.12 -2.95 -6.72
C ASN A 98 15.67 -1.78 -5.84
N PHE A 99 16.33 -1.59 -4.71
CA PHE A 99 16.03 -0.49 -3.80
C PHE A 99 16.67 0.85 -4.22
N ASN A 100 17.55 0.86 -5.22
CA ASN A 100 18.25 2.05 -5.69
C ASN A 100 17.46 2.79 -6.78
N ILE A 101 16.32 3.33 -6.40
CA ILE A 101 15.44 4.07 -7.31
C ILE A 101 15.54 5.55 -7.04
N ASP A 102 15.75 6.34 -8.09
CA ASP A 102 15.62 7.79 -8.02
C ASP A 102 14.15 8.18 -8.16
N VAL A 103 13.60 8.75 -7.08
CA VAL A 103 12.20 9.18 -7.01
C VAL A 103 12.14 10.67 -7.31
N PRO A 104 11.50 11.08 -8.42
CA PRO A 104 11.40 12.49 -8.81
C PRO A 104 10.51 13.29 -7.86
N SER A 105 10.62 14.61 -7.92
CA SER A 105 9.69 15.51 -7.21
C SER A 105 8.24 15.15 -7.53
N ASN A 106 7.37 15.19 -6.52
CA ASN A 106 5.97 14.75 -6.55
C ASN A 106 5.77 13.24 -6.71
N GLY A 107 6.84 12.48 -6.88
CA GLY A 107 6.80 11.02 -7.04
C GLY A 107 6.86 10.25 -5.74
N TYR A 108 6.86 8.95 -5.87
CA TYR A 108 6.98 8.02 -4.74
C TYR A 108 7.54 6.68 -5.20
N ALA A 109 8.08 5.94 -4.23
CA ALA A 109 8.35 4.51 -4.33
C ALA A 109 7.96 3.85 -3.01
N TRP A 110 7.39 2.64 -3.07
CA TRP A 110 7.26 1.80 -1.90
C TRP A 110 7.50 0.33 -2.22
N TRP A 111 7.97 -0.39 -1.21
CA TRP A 111 8.11 -1.83 -1.18
C TRP A 111 7.19 -2.36 -0.10
N TYR A 112 6.23 -3.18 -0.49
CA TYR A 112 5.18 -3.71 0.36
C TYR A 112 5.38 -5.20 0.60
N ILE A 113 5.37 -5.59 1.85
CA ILE A 113 5.44 -6.97 2.27
C ILE A 113 4.27 -7.26 3.22
N ASP A 114 3.62 -8.39 3.06
CA ASP A 114 2.69 -8.90 4.05
C ASP A 114 2.87 -10.38 4.33
N GLY A 115 2.26 -10.83 5.42
CA GLY A 115 2.19 -12.24 5.75
C GLY A 115 1.09 -12.56 6.74
N ILE A 116 0.59 -13.79 6.64
CA ILE A 116 -0.43 -14.35 7.53
C ILE A 116 0.05 -15.70 8.04
N ASP A 117 -0.03 -15.86 9.36
CA ASP A 117 0.09 -17.17 10.02
C ASP A 117 -1.23 -17.93 9.89
N PRO A 118 -1.26 -19.03 9.15
CA PRO A 118 -2.48 -19.81 8.94
C PRO A 118 -3.02 -20.45 10.22
N ILE A 119 -2.17 -20.68 11.21
CA ILE A 119 -2.53 -21.38 12.45
C ILE A 119 -3.14 -20.42 13.46
N SER A 120 -2.44 -19.32 13.78
CA SER A 120 -2.90 -18.36 14.79
C SER A 120 -3.73 -17.22 14.20
N GLY A 121 -3.76 -17.06 12.89
CA GLY A 121 -4.37 -15.93 12.20
C GLY A 121 -3.67 -14.60 12.48
N LYS A 122 -2.46 -14.60 13.06
CA LYS A 122 -1.63 -13.40 13.17
C LYS A 122 -1.20 -12.95 11.79
N ALA A 123 -1.07 -11.65 11.61
CA ALA A 123 -0.60 -11.12 10.35
C ALA A 123 0.32 -9.91 10.57
N ILE A 124 1.13 -9.62 9.57
CA ILE A 124 2.02 -8.48 9.54
C ILE A 124 1.94 -7.79 8.17
N SER A 125 2.10 -6.47 8.14
CA SER A 125 2.43 -5.75 6.92
C SER A 125 3.57 -4.78 7.17
N ILE A 126 4.47 -4.68 6.20
CA ILE A 126 5.65 -3.83 6.24
C ILE A 126 5.69 -3.06 4.93
N ILE A 127 5.83 -1.74 5.01
CA ILE A 127 5.94 -0.90 3.83
C ILE A 127 7.09 0.08 4.02
N ALA A 128 8.09 0.00 3.16
CA ALA A 128 9.14 1.01 3.10
C ALA A 128 8.79 2.05 2.05
N PHE A 129 8.87 3.34 2.38
CA PHE A 129 8.51 4.44 1.50
C PHE A 129 9.68 5.39 1.25
N ILE A 130 9.82 5.81 0.00
CA ILE A 130 10.52 7.02 -0.42
C ILE A 130 9.47 7.94 -1.04
N GLY A 131 9.31 9.17 -0.51
CA GLY A 131 8.14 9.98 -0.83
C GLY A 131 6.87 9.38 -0.21
N SER A 132 6.84 9.28 1.11
CA SER A 132 5.81 8.59 1.87
C SER A 132 4.40 9.11 1.57
N VAL A 133 3.64 8.38 0.75
CA VAL A 133 2.33 8.78 0.22
C VAL A 133 1.28 9.01 1.31
N PHE A 134 1.39 8.31 2.44
CA PHE A 134 0.48 8.44 3.58
C PHE A 134 1.00 9.38 4.67
N SER A 135 2.14 10.04 4.45
CA SER A 135 2.67 11.05 5.35
C SER A 135 2.07 12.42 5.04
N PRO A 136 1.39 13.08 6.00
CA PRO A 136 0.94 14.45 5.80
C PRO A 136 2.10 15.42 5.59
N TRP A 137 3.26 15.10 6.17
CA TRP A 137 4.48 15.89 6.06
C TRP A 137 5.00 16.00 4.63
N TYR A 138 4.93 14.89 3.86
CA TYR A 138 5.28 14.90 2.46
C TYR A 138 4.35 15.80 1.64
N LYS A 139 3.04 15.70 1.86
CA LYS A 139 2.06 16.57 1.20
C LYS A 139 2.24 18.04 1.58
N TRP A 140 2.43 18.34 2.86
CA TRP A 140 2.63 19.72 3.34
C TRP A 140 3.97 20.32 2.90
N SER A 141 4.99 19.51 2.63
CA SER A 141 6.24 19.97 2.02
C SER A 141 6.14 20.32 0.54
N GLY A 142 4.95 20.18 -0.07
CA GLY A 142 4.74 20.34 -1.50
C GLY A 142 5.36 19.20 -2.33
N ARG A 143 5.70 18.08 -1.71
CA ARG A 143 6.32 16.90 -2.33
C ARG A 143 7.58 17.19 -3.16
N LYS A 144 8.34 18.23 -2.78
CA LYS A 144 9.50 18.70 -3.57
C LYS A 144 10.66 17.71 -3.55
N VAL A 145 10.91 17.09 -2.38
CA VAL A 145 12.06 16.19 -2.16
C VAL A 145 11.56 14.90 -1.52
N PRO A 146 11.23 13.86 -2.31
CA PRO A 146 10.74 12.58 -1.80
C PRO A 146 11.67 11.94 -0.78
N GLN A 147 12.99 11.97 -1.02
CA GLN A 147 14.02 11.42 -0.14
C GLN A 147 14.04 12.08 1.25
N ASN A 148 13.48 13.29 1.37
CA ASN A 148 13.32 13.96 2.67
C ASN A 148 12.04 13.55 3.43
N ASN A 149 11.29 12.57 2.90
CA ASN A 149 10.06 12.05 3.49
C ASN A 149 10.04 10.52 3.31
N VAL A 150 10.79 9.84 4.17
CA VAL A 150 10.97 8.39 4.11
C VAL A 150 10.50 7.75 5.41
N CYS A 151 9.95 6.54 5.33
CA CYS A 151 9.58 5.77 6.52
C CYS A 151 9.53 4.28 6.25
N ILE A 152 9.66 3.48 7.30
CA ILE A 152 9.23 2.08 7.33
C ILE A 152 7.99 2.02 8.22
N ASN A 153 6.85 1.68 7.62
CA ASN A 153 5.61 1.37 8.33
C ASN A 153 5.60 -0.12 8.66
N VAL A 154 5.33 -0.46 9.91
CA VAL A 154 5.09 -1.84 10.33
C VAL A 154 3.79 -1.90 11.09
N ALA A 155 2.90 -2.78 10.66
CA ALA A 155 1.66 -3.05 11.36
C ALA A 155 1.55 -4.56 11.62
N THR A 156 1.30 -4.91 12.87
CA THR A 156 1.10 -6.29 13.33
C THR A 156 -0.33 -6.47 13.78
N TYR A 157 -0.98 -7.57 13.38
CA TYR A 157 -2.41 -7.79 13.55
C TYR A 157 -2.67 -9.06 14.35
N GLY A 158 -3.10 -8.90 15.58
CA GLY A 158 -3.36 -9.97 16.54
C GLY A 158 -3.19 -9.47 17.98
N PRO A 159 -3.21 -10.39 18.97
CA PRO A 159 -2.94 -10.02 20.36
C PRO A 159 -1.60 -9.30 20.49
N GLY A 160 -1.58 -8.15 21.17
CA GLY A 160 -0.39 -7.32 21.28
C GLY A 160 0.05 -6.60 20.00
N GLY A 161 -0.84 -6.51 19.00
CA GLY A 161 -0.58 -5.83 17.72
C GLY A 161 -0.12 -4.38 17.89
N ARG A 162 0.75 -3.93 16.98
CA ARG A 162 1.36 -2.59 16.98
C ARG A 162 1.24 -1.96 15.60
N PHE A 163 1.23 -0.63 15.58
CA PHE A 163 1.34 0.16 14.37
C PHE A 163 2.48 1.16 14.54
N THR A 164 3.45 1.13 13.65
CA THR A 164 4.58 2.05 13.64
C THR A 164 4.66 2.72 12.28
N MET A 165 4.81 4.03 12.26
CA MET A 165 5.07 4.80 11.05
C MET A 165 5.70 6.13 11.47
N THR A 166 7.00 6.28 11.29
CA THR A 166 7.72 7.52 11.62
C THR A 166 8.31 8.10 10.34
N ASP A 167 7.84 9.29 9.94
CA ASP A 167 8.40 10.03 8.81
C ASP A 167 9.76 10.62 9.18
N ARG A 168 10.76 10.46 8.30
CA ARG A 168 12.16 10.84 8.52
C ARG A 168 12.70 11.65 7.33
N GLY A 169 13.74 12.43 7.60
CA GLY A 169 14.46 13.18 6.57
C GLY A 169 15.48 12.32 5.80
N SER A 170 16.05 12.88 4.76
CA SER A 170 17.02 12.23 3.86
C SER A 170 18.26 11.69 4.58
N SER A 171 18.68 12.30 5.69
CA SER A 171 19.81 11.79 6.49
C SER A 171 19.57 10.42 7.11
N ALA A 172 18.31 9.95 7.15
CA ALA A 172 17.94 8.64 7.63
C ALA A 172 17.91 7.58 6.50
N LEU A 173 18.04 7.99 5.25
CA LEU A 173 17.97 7.12 4.07
C LEU A 173 19.37 6.69 3.64
N LYS A 174 19.55 5.38 3.47
CA LYS A 174 20.66 4.78 2.73
C LYS A 174 20.09 3.70 1.83
N GLN A 175 20.44 3.73 0.56
CA GLN A 175 19.94 2.77 -0.42
C GLN A 175 21.05 2.30 -1.35
N SER A 176 20.95 1.05 -1.76
CA SER A 176 21.72 0.44 -2.82
C SER A 176 20.79 -0.49 -3.60
N GLU A 177 21.25 -1.16 -4.62
CA GLU A 177 20.44 -2.12 -5.37
C GLU A 177 19.83 -3.21 -4.46
N HIS A 178 20.60 -3.70 -3.50
CA HIS A 178 20.22 -4.82 -2.61
C HIS A 178 19.89 -4.40 -1.19
N SER A 179 19.96 -3.13 -0.85
CA SER A 179 19.69 -2.69 0.52
C SER A 179 18.96 -1.37 0.60
N LEU A 180 18.04 -1.27 1.56
CA LEU A 180 17.32 -0.06 1.91
C LEU A 180 17.33 0.09 3.42
N THR A 181 18.00 1.14 3.92
CA THR A 181 17.98 1.48 5.34
C THR A 181 17.23 2.79 5.53
N ILE A 182 16.25 2.79 6.43
CA ILE A 182 15.51 3.99 6.80
C ILE A 182 15.53 4.12 8.33
N GLY A 183 16.38 5.01 8.81
CA GLY A 183 16.60 5.21 10.24
C GLY A 183 17.16 3.95 10.90
N PRO A 184 16.44 3.35 11.89
CA PRO A 184 16.97 2.19 12.63
C PRO A 184 16.57 0.84 12.03
N SER A 185 15.80 0.86 10.95
CA SER A 185 15.27 -0.35 10.30
C SER A 185 15.84 -0.49 8.89
N SER A 186 15.95 -1.72 8.42
CA SER A 186 16.53 -2.01 7.10
C SER A 186 15.86 -3.20 6.42
N MET A 187 15.96 -3.22 5.10
CA MET A 187 15.63 -4.33 4.21
C MET A 187 16.88 -4.67 3.41
N ILE A 188 17.31 -5.92 3.44
CA ILE A 188 18.50 -6.40 2.74
C ILE A 188 18.12 -7.63 1.93
N TRP A 189 18.34 -7.55 0.63
CA TRP A 189 18.18 -8.67 -0.28
C TRP A 189 19.48 -9.50 -0.31
N ASP A 190 19.35 -10.74 0.07
CA ASP A 190 20.43 -11.74 -0.05
C ASP A 190 20.29 -12.43 -1.41
N GLU A 191 21.21 -12.13 -2.31
CA GLU A 191 21.21 -12.67 -3.67
C GLU A 191 21.49 -14.18 -3.68
N SER A 192 22.32 -14.67 -2.75
CA SER A 192 22.71 -16.09 -2.67
C SER A 192 21.57 -16.96 -2.19
N GLU A 193 20.86 -16.49 -1.16
CA GLU A 193 19.70 -17.18 -0.59
C GLU A 193 18.38 -16.81 -1.25
N LYS A 194 18.41 -15.83 -2.17
CA LYS A 194 17.20 -15.22 -2.79
C LYS A 194 16.15 -14.90 -1.75
N SER A 195 16.55 -14.25 -0.69
CA SER A 195 15.68 -13.93 0.44
C SER A 195 15.81 -12.47 0.85
N LEU A 196 14.71 -11.90 1.37
CA LEU A 196 14.69 -10.57 1.93
C LEU A 196 14.75 -10.65 3.45
N VAL A 197 15.80 -10.08 4.05
CA VAL A 197 15.96 -9.94 5.49
C VAL A 197 15.57 -8.52 5.90
N ILE A 198 14.58 -8.41 6.78
CA ILE A 198 14.06 -7.13 7.27
C ILE A 198 14.35 -7.03 8.76
N SER A 199 15.17 -6.03 9.14
CA SER A 199 15.44 -5.72 10.53
C SER A 199 14.59 -4.54 10.97
N ILE A 200 13.75 -4.75 11.97
CA ILE A 200 12.82 -3.73 12.50
C ILE A 200 13.31 -3.26 13.86
N ASN A 201 13.34 -1.93 14.04
CA ASN A 201 13.59 -1.29 15.32
C ASN A 201 12.82 0.04 15.39
N GLU A 202 11.50 -0.06 15.49
CA GLU A 202 10.58 1.06 15.42
C GLU A 202 9.89 1.33 16.76
N ILE A 203 9.25 2.49 16.85
CA ILE A 203 8.44 2.87 18.02
C ILE A 203 7.04 3.19 17.51
N SER A 204 6.01 2.61 18.14
CA SER A 204 4.63 2.93 17.83
C SER A 204 4.29 4.36 18.25
N SER A 205 3.38 4.98 17.50
CA SER A 205 2.82 6.28 17.84
C SER A 205 1.75 6.17 18.93
N LEU A 206 1.32 7.32 19.44
CA LEU A 206 0.18 7.41 20.38
C LEU A 206 -1.03 6.60 19.86
N PRO A 207 -1.91 6.07 20.77
CA PRO A 207 -1.89 6.26 22.23
C PRO A 207 -0.93 5.32 22.97
N LEU A 208 -0.52 4.20 22.39
CA LEU A 208 0.32 3.20 23.05
C LEU A 208 1.74 3.22 22.48
N VAL A 209 2.59 4.05 23.07
CA VAL A 209 4.01 4.12 22.67
C VAL A 209 4.75 2.88 23.18
N SER A 210 5.28 2.08 22.27
CA SER A 210 6.05 0.88 22.59
C SER A 210 7.09 0.58 21.52
N LYS A 211 8.17 -0.08 21.90
CA LYS A 211 9.19 -0.56 20.95
C LYS A 211 8.68 -1.78 20.20
N LEU A 212 8.94 -1.81 18.90
CA LEU A 212 8.76 -2.97 18.05
C LEU A 212 10.13 -3.29 17.42
N LYS A 213 10.70 -4.41 17.80
CA LYS A 213 12.03 -4.83 17.34
C LYS A 213 11.99 -6.30 16.94
N GLY A 214 12.75 -6.67 15.94
CA GLY A 214 12.90 -8.06 15.52
C GLY A 214 13.33 -8.19 14.08
N THR A 215 13.26 -9.42 13.58
CA THR A 215 13.69 -9.79 12.24
C THR A 215 12.55 -10.50 11.51
N ILE A 216 12.38 -10.18 10.27
CA ILE A 216 11.46 -10.84 9.36
C ILE A 216 12.28 -11.34 8.15
N ILE A 217 12.04 -12.58 7.73
CA ILE A 217 12.67 -13.15 6.55
C ILE A 217 11.57 -13.52 5.58
N VAL A 218 11.69 -13.03 4.35
CA VAL A 218 10.79 -13.37 3.24
C VAL A 218 11.57 -14.21 2.24
N LYS A 219 11.09 -15.42 2.00
CA LYS A 219 11.67 -16.38 1.05
C LYS A 219 10.71 -16.57 -0.11
N PRO A 220 10.90 -15.86 -1.24
CA PRO A 220 10.12 -16.10 -2.45
C PRO A 220 10.17 -17.57 -2.87
N LYS A 221 9.06 -18.13 -3.31
CA LYS A 221 9.08 -19.39 -4.07
C LYS A 221 9.68 -19.14 -5.44
N SER A 222 9.35 -17.98 -6.02
CA SER A 222 9.88 -17.49 -7.28
C SER A 222 9.79 -15.97 -7.33
N ILE A 223 10.51 -15.36 -8.26
CA ILE A 223 10.53 -13.94 -8.54
C ILE A 223 9.92 -13.73 -9.91
N THR A 224 9.07 -12.70 -10.04
CA THR A 224 8.50 -12.31 -11.33
C THR A 224 9.24 -11.12 -11.92
N ASP A 225 9.17 -10.97 -13.23
CA ASP A 225 9.62 -9.79 -13.98
C ASP A 225 8.45 -8.90 -14.45
N VAL A 226 7.24 -9.16 -13.92
CA VAL A 226 6.04 -8.41 -14.27
C VAL A 226 6.14 -6.98 -13.76
N GLU A 227 6.01 -6.02 -14.66
CA GLU A 227 5.81 -4.60 -14.37
C GLU A 227 4.54 -4.14 -15.07
N LEU A 228 3.54 -3.71 -14.31
CA LEU A 228 2.26 -3.30 -14.82
C LEU A 228 2.06 -1.79 -14.68
N PRO A 229 1.89 -1.03 -15.77
CA PRO A 229 1.43 0.34 -15.69
C PRO A 229 -0.04 0.37 -15.24
N LEU A 230 -0.30 1.07 -14.11
CA LEU A 230 -1.64 1.29 -13.56
C LEU A 230 -2.37 2.46 -14.24
N THR A 231 -1.65 3.23 -15.04
CA THR A 231 -2.17 4.33 -15.86
C THR A 231 -1.62 4.23 -17.26
N SER A 232 -2.40 4.63 -18.26
CA SER A 232 -2.03 4.51 -19.68
C SER A 232 -0.75 5.28 -20.07
N ASP A 233 -0.40 6.32 -19.29
CA ASP A 233 0.82 7.12 -19.47
C ASP A 233 2.06 6.52 -18.76
N GLY A 234 1.89 5.39 -18.04
CA GLY A 234 2.96 4.75 -17.29
C GLY A 234 3.46 5.54 -16.07
N THR A 235 2.68 6.51 -15.60
CA THR A 235 3.01 7.34 -14.44
C THR A 235 3.06 6.54 -13.14
N HIS A 236 2.24 5.51 -13.02
CA HIS A 236 2.15 4.62 -11.87
C HIS A 236 2.40 3.19 -12.31
N ILE A 237 3.33 2.52 -11.67
CA ILE A 237 3.74 1.14 -11.99
C ILE A 237 3.59 0.28 -10.74
N TRP A 238 3.00 -0.89 -10.89
CA TRP A 238 2.97 -1.96 -9.91
C TRP A 238 3.88 -3.11 -10.36
N ARG A 239 4.74 -3.57 -9.47
CA ARG A 239 5.65 -4.69 -9.67
C ARG A 239 5.41 -5.75 -8.61
N PRO A 240 4.64 -6.80 -8.88
CA PRO A 240 4.46 -7.95 -7.98
C PRO A 240 5.73 -8.80 -7.99
N PHE A 241 6.72 -8.42 -7.20
CA PHE A 241 8.06 -9.00 -7.22
C PHE A 241 8.09 -10.46 -6.80
N ALA A 242 7.41 -10.81 -5.69
CA ALA A 242 7.29 -12.18 -5.20
C ALA A 242 5.87 -12.42 -4.68
N PRO A 243 4.91 -12.70 -5.58
CA PRO A 243 3.50 -12.87 -5.21
C PRO A 243 3.26 -14.13 -4.36
N THR A 244 4.18 -15.10 -4.42
CA THR A 244 4.16 -16.30 -3.61
C THR A 244 5.47 -16.43 -2.83
N ALA A 245 5.40 -16.30 -1.51
CA ALA A 245 6.56 -16.39 -0.63
C ALA A 245 6.21 -17.10 0.68
N LYS A 246 7.23 -17.60 1.37
CA LYS A 246 7.18 -17.94 2.79
C LYS A 246 7.67 -16.73 3.59
N ILE A 247 7.01 -16.41 4.69
CA ILE A 247 7.45 -15.40 5.63
C ILE A 247 7.75 -16.03 7.00
N GLU A 248 8.84 -15.62 7.60
CA GLU A 248 9.25 -16.00 8.96
C GLU A 248 9.35 -14.72 9.78
N VAL A 249 8.63 -14.63 10.87
CA VAL A 249 8.53 -13.47 11.74
C VAL A 249 9.05 -13.80 13.11
N ASP A 250 10.03 -13.03 13.61
CA ASP A 250 10.55 -13.12 14.96
C ASP A 250 10.66 -11.72 15.57
N LEU A 251 9.64 -11.33 16.33
CA LEU A 251 9.58 -10.03 16.99
C LEU A 251 9.77 -10.18 18.50
N ASN A 252 10.30 -9.13 19.13
CA ASN A 252 10.52 -9.05 20.57
C ASN A 252 9.26 -9.04 21.45
N THR A 253 8.09 -9.25 20.85
CA THR A 253 6.81 -9.34 21.56
C THR A 253 6.46 -10.81 21.78
N SER A 254 6.06 -11.17 22.99
CA SER A 254 5.68 -12.56 23.31
C SER A 254 4.65 -13.12 22.34
N GLY A 255 4.90 -14.33 21.84
CA GLY A 255 4.04 -15.02 20.88
C GLY A 255 4.12 -14.48 19.44
N TRP A 256 5.07 -13.60 19.11
CA TRP A 256 5.28 -13.08 17.77
C TRP A 256 6.49 -13.74 17.07
N LYS A 257 6.62 -15.04 17.28
CA LYS A 257 7.49 -15.90 16.49
C LYS A 257 6.62 -16.91 15.75
N TRP A 258 6.56 -16.80 14.42
CA TRP A 258 5.71 -17.61 13.58
C TRP A 258 6.17 -17.62 12.12
N SER A 259 5.63 -18.50 11.30
CA SER A 259 5.83 -18.52 9.85
C SER A 259 4.51 -18.72 9.14
N GLY A 260 4.43 -18.27 7.87
CA GLY A 260 3.20 -18.36 7.11
C GLY A 260 3.37 -17.99 5.65
N HIS A 261 2.24 -17.72 4.99
CA HIS A 261 2.21 -17.21 3.63
C HIS A 261 2.64 -15.75 3.58
N GLY A 262 3.61 -15.45 2.73
CA GLY A 262 4.11 -14.13 2.48
C GLY A 262 3.83 -13.65 1.06
N TYR A 263 3.96 -12.35 0.89
CA TYR A 263 3.82 -11.63 -0.37
C TYR A 263 4.78 -10.45 -0.40
N PHE A 264 5.29 -10.10 -1.58
CA PHE A 264 6.15 -8.94 -1.75
C PHE A 264 5.92 -8.29 -3.11
N ASP A 265 5.60 -6.98 -3.10
CA ASP A 265 5.53 -6.15 -4.29
C ASP A 265 6.21 -4.79 -4.10
N ALA A 266 6.26 -4.03 -5.18
CA ALA A 266 6.67 -2.64 -5.17
C ALA A 266 5.80 -1.80 -6.10
N ASN A 267 5.61 -0.53 -5.73
CA ASN A 267 4.94 0.45 -6.57
C ASN A 267 5.81 1.69 -6.73
N PHE A 268 5.77 2.24 -7.92
CA PHE A 268 6.51 3.45 -8.29
C PHE A 268 5.59 4.43 -8.97
N GLY A 269 5.81 5.73 -8.72
CA GLY A 269 5.08 6.76 -9.42
C GLY A 269 5.86 8.06 -9.51
N THR A 270 5.66 8.77 -10.60
CA THR A 270 6.26 10.09 -10.83
C THR A 270 5.35 11.23 -10.38
N ARG A 271 4.15 10.88 -9.91
CA ARG A 271 3.09 11.82 -9.53
C ARG A 271 2.32 11.32 -8.30
N ALA A 272 1.75 12.21 -7.52
CA ALA A 272 0.97 11.85 -6.35
C ALA A 272 -0.28 11.05 -6.73
N LEU A 273 -0.59 10.01 -5.96
CA LEU A 273 -1.70 9.09 -6.21
C LEU A 273 -3.05 9.79 -6.41
N GLU A 274 -3.35 10.77 -5.56
CA GLU A 274 -4.61 11.50 -5.59
C GLU A 274 -4.75 12.46 -6.78
N GLN A 275 -3.76 12.57 -7.65
CA GLN A 275 -3.87 13.30 -8.92
C GLN A 275 -4.52 12.43 -10.00
N ASP A 276 -4.36 11.13 -9.94
CA ASP A 276 -4.82 10.20 -10.97
C ASP A 276 -5.93 9.27 -10.52
N PHE A 277 -5.98 8.93 -9.22
CA PHE A 277 -6.97 8.00 -8.69
C PHE A 277 -7.97 8.66 -7.76
N ASN A 278 -9.23 8.21 -7.81
CA ASN A 278 -10.26 8.50 -6.82
C ASN A 278 -10.34 7.38 -5.77
N TYR A 279 -10.25 6.15 -6.23
CA TYR A 279 -10.44 4.98 -5.39
C TYR A 279 -9.76 3.77 -6.03
N TRP A 280 -9.28 2.84 -5.19
CA TRP A 280 -8.93 1.51 -5.65
C TRP A 280 -9.19 0.43 -4.60
N THR A 281 -9.30 -0.80 -5.08
CA THR A 281 -9.14 -2.00 -4.26
C THR A 281 -8.00 -2.84 -4.81
N TRP A 282 -7.29 -3.45 -3.90
CA TRP A 282 -6.25 -4.42 -4.19
C TRP A 282 -6.47 -5.66 -3.32
N GLY A 283 -6.12 -6.83 -3.82
CA GLY A 283 -6.14 -8.05 -3.05
C GLY A 283 -5.24 -9.11 -3.65
N ARG A 284 -4.64 -9.90 -2.77
CA ARG A 284 -3.89 -11.08 -3.11
C ARG A 284 -4.46 -12.29 -2.40
N PHE A 285 -4.69 -13.36 -3.11
CA PHE A 285 -5.37 -14.56 -2.64
C PHE A 285 -4.54 -15.79 -3.00
N PRO A 286 -3.96 -16.50 -2.00
CA PRO A 286 -3.28 -17.76 -2.24
C PRO A 286 -4.24 -18.77 -2.86
N VAL A 287 -3.80 -19.50 -3.88
CA VAL A 287 -4.50 -20.62 -4.49
C VAL A 287 -3.60 -21.86 -4.47
N SER A 288 -4.10 -23.03 -4.87
CA SER A 288 -3.36 -24.29 -4.79
C SER A 288 -1.98 -24.25 -5.47
N GLU A 289 -1.87 -23.53 -6.59
CA GLU A 289 -0.66 -23.50 -7.42
C GLU A 289 0.00 -22.13 -7.51
N GLY A 290 -0.35 -21.22 -6.57
CA GLY A 290 0.22 -19.89 -6.61
C GLY A 290 -0.58 -18.80 -5.88
N THR A 291 -0.76 -17.66 -6.54
CA THR A 291 -1.47 -16.50 -5.97
C THR A 291 -2.20 -15.73 -7.05
N LYS A 292 -3.49 -15.46 -6.84
CA LYS A 292 -4.25 -14.52 -7.67
C LYS A 292 -4.23 -13.13 -7.07
N CYS A 293 -3.92 -12.14 -7.91
CA CYS A 293 -3.89 -10.72 -7.52
C CYS A 293 -4.88 -9.92 -8.35
N PHE A 294 -5.61 -9.04 -7.68
CA PHE A 294 -6.59 -8.15 -8.29
C PHE A 294 -6.29 -6.70 -7.93
N TYR A 295 -6.32 -5.83 -8.93
CA TYR A 295 -6.17 -4.38 -8.76
C TYR A 295 -7.30 -3.69 -9.54
N ASP A 296 -8.31 -3.21 -8.84
CA ASP A 296 -9.46 -2.54 -9.43
C ASP A 296 -9.42 -1.04 -9.10
N LEU A 297 -9.35 -0.21 -10.12
CA LEU A 297 -9.05 1.22 -10.07
C LEU A 297 -10.23 2.07 -10.53
N GLU A 298 -10.46 3.20 -9.88
CA GLU A 298 -11.30 4.28 -10.34
C GLU A 298 -10.43 5.53 -10.53
N LEU A 299 -10.22 5.90 -11.78
CA LEU A 299 -9.41 7.05 -12.16
C LEU A 299 -10.16 8.37 -11.92
N LYS A 300 -9.43 9.47 -11.87
CA LYS A 300 -9.97 10.84 -11.70
C LYS A 300 -11.00 11.24 -12.74
N ASN A 301 -10.84 10.78 -13.97
CA ASN A 301 -11.77 11.02 -15.07
C ASN A 301 -13.01 10.11 -15.02
N GLY A 302 -13.19 9.30 -13.97
CA GLY A 302 -14.29 8.36 -13.81
C GLY A 302 -14.12 7.02 -14.55
N LYS A 303 -13.05 6.85 -15.33
CA LYS A 303 -12.75 5.56 -15.98
C LYS A 303 -12.41 4.53 -14.91
N LYS A 304 -12.92 3.32 -15.09
CA LYS A 304 -12.57 2.16 -14.27
C LYS A 304 -11.60 1.28 -15.03
N GLU A 305 -10.57 0.83 -14.36
CA GLU A 305 -9.60 -0.11 -14.89
C GLU A 305 -9.44 -1.27 -13.93
N SER A 306 -9.25 -2.45 -14.47
CA SER A 306 -9.14 -3.69 -13.71
C SER A 306 -7.97 -4.50 -14.21
N HIS A 307 -7.14 -4.94 -13.30
CA HIS A 307 -6.01 -5.81 -13.56
C HIS A 307 -6.15 -7.06 -12.70
N ALA A 308 -6.19 -8.21 -13.34
CA ALA A 308 -6.30 -9.50 -12.69
C ALA A 308 -5.18 -10.41 -13.18
N PHE A 309 -4.42 -10.97 -12.25
CA PHE A 309 -3.27 -11.83 -12.54
C PHE A 309 -3.33 -13.12 -11.75
N ASP A 310 -2.90 -14.17 -12.42
CA ASP A 310 -2.60 -15.46 -11.84
C ASP A 310 -1.08 -15.67 -11.86
N PHE A 311 -0.48 -15.83 -10.70
CA PHE A 311 0.94 -16.07 -10.52
C PHE A 311 1.14 -17.51 -10.04
N SER A 312 1.76 -18.33 -10.87
CA SER A 312 2.14 -19.68 -10.50
C SER A 312 3.36 -19.70 -9.55
N GLU A 313 3.56 -20.83 -8.88
CA GLU A 313 4.68 -20.99 -7.94
C GLU A 313 6.06 -20.88 -8.62
N ASP A 314 6.16 -21.13 -9.92
CA ASP A 314 7.39 -20.99 -10.73
C ASP A 314 7.66 -19.54 -11.19
N GLY A 315 6.84 -18.57 -10.80
CA GLY A 315 7.02 -17.15 -11.08
C GLY A 315 6.43 -16.66 -12.40
N LYS A 316 5.77 -17.51 -13.15
CA LYS A 316 5.06 -17.05 -14.34
C LYS A 316 3.79 -16.32 -13.93
N GLY A 317 3.64 -15.10 -14.46
CA GLY A 317 2.42 -14.31 -14.30
C GLY A 317 1.63 -14.28 -15.60
N SER A 318 0.34 -14.55 -15.53
CA SER A 318 -0.59 -14.43 -16.63
C SER A 318 -1.77 -13.55 -16.28
N SER A 319 -2.21 -12.71 -17.23
CA SER A 319 -3.45 -11.94 -17.07
C SER A 319 -4.65 -12.87 -17.14
N ILE A 320 -5.57 -12.71 -16.19
CA ILE A 320 -6.86 -13.39 -16.20
C ILE A 320 -7.78 -12.61 -17.14
N ILE A 321 -8.14 -13.23 -18.29
CA ILE A 321 -8.90 -12.55 -19.36
C ILE A 321 -10.34 -12.29 -18.91
N ASP A 322 -10.98 -13.23 -18.22
CA ASP A 322 -12.34 -13.13 -17.69
C ASP A 322 -12.33 -13.36 -16.18
N PRO A 323 -11.95 -12.34 -15.41
CA PRO A 323 -11.86 -12.49 -13.95
C PRO A 323 -13.24 -12.58 -13.33
N PRO A 324 -13.39 -13.27 -12.18
CA PRO A 324 -14.64 -13.33 -11.45
C PRO A 324 -15.26 -11.94 -11.23
N PRO A 325 -16.58 -11.81 -11.12
CA PRO A 325 -17.23 -10.52 -10.95
C PRO A 325 -16.81 -9.84 -9.65
N ILE A 326 -16.81 -8.50 -9.67
CA ILE A 326 -16.59 -7.69 -8.48
C ILE A 326 -17.84 -7.77 -7.59
N LYS A 327 -17.66 -8.20 -6.36
CA LYS A 327 -18.72 -8.24 -5.35
C LYS A 327 -18.40 -7.38 -4.15
N ASN A 328 -19.40 -6.61 -3.71
CA ASN A 328 -19.28 -5.78 -2.51
C ASN A 328 -19.42 -6.65 -1.26
N PHE A 329 -18.73 -6.27 -0.19
CA PHE A 329 -18.94 -6.82 1.14
C PHE A 329 -19.04 -5.71 2.20
N LYS A 330 -19.24 -6.09 3.46
CA LYS A 330 -19.48 -5.12 4.55
C LYS A 330 -18.46 -3.98 4.54
N ARG A 331 -18.94 -2.73 4.53
CA ARG A 331 -18.11 -1.53 4.65
C ARG A 331 -17.25 -1.56 5.91
N SER A 332 -16.15 -0.83 5.91
CA SER A 332 -15.30 -0.66 7.09
C SER A 332 -16.01 0.11 8.20
N LEU A 333 -15.43 0.17 9.39
CA LEU A 333 -15.95 0.98 10.51
C LEU A 333 -16.11 2.45 10.11
N TRP A 334 -15.18 2.98 9.32
CA TRP A 334 -15.22 4.33 8.75
C TRP A 334 -16.05 4.42 7.47
N SER A 335 -16.86 3.40 7.16
CA SER A 335 -17.72 3.36 5.96
C SER A 335 -16.95 3.45 4.64
N VAL A 336 -15.68 3.05 4.59
CA VAL A 336 -14.97 2.86 3.33
C VAL A 336 -15.63 1.73 2.55
N LYS A 337 -15.94 1.94 1.29
CA LYS A 337 -16.47 0.89 0.38
C LYS A 337 -15.45 -0.23 0.25
N ARG A 338 -15.92 -1.46 0.13
CA ARG A 338 -15.05 -2.62 -0.04
C ARG A 338 -15.68 -3.59 -1.01
N SER A 339 -14.91 -4.00 -2.01
CA SER A 339 -15.31 -4.98 -3.01
C SER A 339 -14.11 -5.78 -3.46
N THR A 340 -14.30 -7.05 -3.76
CA THR A 340 -13.26 -7.92 -4.33
C THR A 340 -13.87 -8.89 -5.33
N ARG A 341 -13.02 -9.65 -5.99
CA ARG A 341 -13.43 -10.66 -6.96
C ARG A 341 -13.88 -11.92 -6.24
N CYS A 342 -14.99 -12.51 -6.70
CA CYS A 342 -15.57 -13.71 -6.12
C CYS A 342 -16.44 -14.45 -7.14
N ASP A 343 -16.28 -15.75 -7.24
CA ASP A 343 -17.10 -16.61 -8.11
C ASP A 343 -18.58 -16.59 -7.68
N VAL A 344 -19.48 -16.74 -8.68
CA VAL A 344 -20.91 -16.87 -8.45
C VAL A 344 -21.24 -18.34 -8.10
N PRO A 345 -22.11 -18.60 -7.11
CA PRO A 345 -22.96 -17.68 -6.33
C PRO A 345 -22.32 -17.18 -5.01
N ALA A 346 -21.06 -17.53 -4.72
CA ALA A 346 -20.42 -17.21 -3.44
C ALA A 346 -20.31 -15.69 -3.20
N GLU A 347 -20.14 -15.30 -1.93
CA GLU A 347 -19.99 -13.91 -1.50
C GLU A 347 -18.70 -13.73 -0.67
N PRO A 348 -17.93 -12.64 -0.89
CA PRO A 348 -16.73 -12.38 -0.11
C PRO A 348 -17.12 -11.93 1.30
N ARG A 349 -16.32 -12.33 2.30
CA ARG A 349 -16.53 -11.93 3.68
C ARG A 349 -15.23 -11.56 4.40
N GLN A 350 -15.31 -10.57 5.26
CA GLN A 350 -14.20 -10.24 6.14
C GLN A 350 -14.02 -11.32 7.20
N ILE A 351 -12.82 -11.90 7.28
CA ILE A 351 -12.43 -12.84 8.33
C ILE A 351 -11.82 -12.07 9.51
N LYS A 352 -10.97 -11.09 9.22
CA LYS A 352 -10.29 -10.30 10.23
C LYS A 352 -10.13 -8.85 9.80
N ASN A 353 -10.47 -7.91 10.68
CA ASN A 353 -10.09 -6.52 10.49
C ASN A 353 -8.61 -6.35 10.82
N MET A 354 -7.84 -5.79 9.90
CA MET A 354 -6.41 -5.55 10.07
C MET A 354 -6.14 -4.06 10.36
N LEU A 355 -6.58 -3.17 9.49
CA LEU A 355 -6.45 -1.73 9.65
C LEU A 355 -7.71 -1.05 9.13
N ASP A 356 -8.24 -0.10 9.89
CA ASP A 356 -9.38 0.70 9.49
C ASP A 356 -9.11 2.18 9.79
N ALA A 357 -9.13 3.00 8.75
CA ALA A 357 -8.92 4.43 8.81
C ALA A 357 -9.99 5.15 7.96
N PRO A 358 -10.19 6.45 8.14
CA PRO A 358 -11.24 7.18 7.42
C PRO A 358 -11.19 7.09 5.90
N PHE A 359 -10.03 6.76 5.33
CA PHE A 359 -9.78 6.70 3.90
C PHE A 359 -9.18 5.37 3.43
N TYR A 360 -8.89 4.44 4.35
CA TYR A 360 -8.19 3.21 4.05
C TYR A 360 -8.71 2.05 4.89
N SER A 361 -8.83 0.88 4.29
CA SER A 361 -9.18 -0.36 4.98
C SER A 361 -8.30 -1.51 4.51
N ARG A 362 -7.73 -2.27 5.44
CA ARG A 362 -7.05 -3.55 5.19
C ARG A 362 -7.71 -4.64 6.00
N ALA A 363 -7.93 -5.80 5.40
CA ALA A 363 -8.58 -6.93 6.03
C ALA A 363 -8.06 -8.26 5.49
N ALA A 364 -8.12 -9.31 6.31
CA ALA A 364 -8.15 -10.67 5.77
C ALA A 364 -9.58 -10.95 5.29
N VAL A 365 -9.71 -11.35 4.04
CA VAL A 365 -10.98 -11.58 3.36
C VAL A 365 -11.00 -12.99 2.79
N GLU A 366 -12.07 -13.73 3.08
CA GLU A 366 -12.38 -14.98 2.40
C GLU A 366 -13.16 -14.69 1.13
N THR A 367 -12.77 -15.30 0.03
CA THR A 367 -13.47 -15.28 -1.24
C THR A 367 -13.44 -16.67 -1.88
N THR A 368 -14.21 -16.88 -2.93
CA THR A 368 -14.16 -18.11 -3.73
C THR A 368 -13.60 -17.79 -5.10
N LEU A 369 -12.55 -18.50 -5.49
CA LEU A 369 -11.87 -18.38 -6.78
C LEU A 369 -11.65 -19.77 -7.35
N ASP A 370 -11.97 -19.98 -8.63
CA ASP A 370 -11.92 -21.29 -9.33
C ASP A 370 -12.69 -22.39 -8.56
N GLY A 371 -13.83 -21.99 -7.95
CA GLY A 371 -14.66 -22.89 -7.15
C GLY A 371 -14.14 -23.19 -5.75
N HIS A 372 -12.96 -22.69 -5.36
CA HIS A 372 -12.32 -22.95 -4.07
C HIS A 372 -12.31 -21.74 -3.16
N LYS A 373 -12.60 -21.94 -1.88
CA LYS A 373 -12.47 -20.90 -0.86
C LYS A 373 -10.99 -20.60 -0.58
N THR A 374 -10.67 -19.32 -0.55
CA THR A 374 -9.35 -18.84 -0.19
C THR A 374 -9.44 -17.62 0.74
N THR A 375 -8.45 -17.43 1.61
CA THR A 375 -8.33 -16.26 2.45
C THR A 375 -7.07 -15.50 2.08
N GLY A 376 -7.23 -14.23 1.72
CA GLY A 376 -6.16 -13.35 1.32
C GLY A 376 -6.15 -12.02 2.04
N VAL A 377 -5.16 -11.19 1.70
CA VAL A 377 -5.10 -9.80 2.14
C VAL A 377 -5.81 -8.93 1.11
N PHE A 378 -6.66 -8.06 1.62
CA PHE A 378 -7.46 -7.12 0.86
C PHE A 378 -7.20 -5.70 1.36
N GLU A 379 -7.13 -4.74 0.43
CA GLU A 379 -7.01 -3.32 0.70
C GLU A 379 -8.02 -2.50 -0.11
N ALA A 380 -8.53 -1.44 0.51
CA ALA A 380 -9.31 -0.40 -0.15
C ALA A 380 -8.76 0.97 0.23
N LEU A 381 -8.55 1.83 -0.76
CA LEU A 381 -8.03 3.18 -0.58
C LEU A 381 -8.96 4.20 -1.25
N ASP A 382 -9.52 5.09 -0.44
CA ASP A 382 -10.37 6.20 -0.86
C ASP A 382 -9.55 7.49 -0.90
N LEU A 383 -9.01 7.81 -2.07
CA LEU A 383 -8.17 8.99 -2.29
C LEU A 383 -8.98 10.29 -2.34
N HIS A 384 -10.29 10.21 -2.58
CA HIS A 384 -11.15 11.37 -2.44
C HIS A 384 -11.21 11.83 -0.98
N ARG A 385 -11.39 10.88 -0.05
CA ARG A 385 -11.36 11.18 1.40
C ARG A 385 -9.97 11.59 1.88
N PHE A 386 -8.91 10.95 1.37
CA PHE A 386 -7.52 11.27 1.73
C PHE A 386 -7.12 12.71 1.47
N ARG A 387 -7.81 13.42 0.55
CA ARG A 387 -7.57 14.85 0.30
C ARG A 387 -8.05 15.76 1.42
N ASN A 388 -8.95 15.29 2.29
CA ASN A 388 -9.57 16.10 3.33
C ASN A 388 -8.50 16.59 4.34
N PRO A 389 -8.39 17.91 4.60
CA PRO A 389 -7.42 18.46 5.54
C PRO A 389 -7.52 17.91 6.97
N LEU A 390 -8.74 17.60 7.44
CA LEU A 390 -8.95 17.01 8.77
C LEU A 390 -8.33 15.62 8.87
N ILE A 391 -8.45 14.80 7.82
CA ILE A 391 -7.82 13.47 7.78
C ILE A 391 -6.30 13.60 7.81
N LEU A 392 -5.74 14.57 7.09
CA LEU A 392 -4.30 14.85 7.13
C LEU A 392 -3.83 15.27 8.52
N ALA A 393 -4.61 16.12 9.22
CA ALA A 393 -4.30 16.50 10.60
C ALA A 393 -4.32 15.30 11.55
N MET A 394 -5.31 14.40 11.41
CA MET A 394 -5.38 13.15 12.19
C MET A 394 -4.16 12.26 11.90
N LEU A 395 -3.74 12.18 10.64
CA LEU A 395 -2.55 11.41 10.26
C LEU A 395 -1.26 11.96 10.86
N ALA A 396 -1.13 13.27 11.05
CA ALA A 396 0.05 13.87 11.67
C ALA A 396 0.29 13.38 13.11
N VAL A 397 -0.79 13.04 13.83
CA VAL A 397 -0.70 12.42 15.16
C VAL A 397 -0.22 10.97 15.07
N ARG A 398 -0.69 10.22 14.06
CA ARG A 398 -0.34 8.79 13.88
C ARG A 398 1.00 8.59 13.19
N VAL A 399 1.48 9.57 12.42
CA VAL A 399 2.72 9.55 11.64
C VAL A 399 3.60 10.70 12.12
N PRO A 400 4.26 10.58 13.28
CA PRO A 400 5.13 11.63 13.78
C PRO A 400 6.32 11.83 12.82
N ARG A 401 6.76 13.10 12.68
CA ARG A 401 7.95 13.44 11.92
C ARG A 401 9.14 13.63 12.84
N ARG A 402 10.27 12.99 12.49
CA ARG A 402 11.53 13.15 13.19
C ARG A 402 12.63 13.59 12.22
N ARG A 403 13.16 14.77 12.40
CA ARG A 403 14.22 15.33 11.56
C ARG A 403 15.57 14.62 11.78
N ARG A 404 15.87 14.29 13.04
CA ARG A 404 17.08 13.55 13.42
C ARG A 404 16.69 12.43 14.37
N TRP A 405 17.14 11.26 14.08
CA TRP A 405 16.98 10.10 14.94
C TRP A 405 18.38 9.62 15.34
N ILE A 406 18.77 9.89 16.58
CA ILE A 406 20.01 9.34 17.14
C ILE A 406 19.63 8.03 17.84
N PHE A 407 20.07 6.92 17.29
CA PHE A 407 19.97 5.62 17.93
C PHE A 407 21.28 5.38 18.68
N LYS A 408 21.22 5.32 19.99
CA LYS A 408 22.25 4.78 20.86
C LYS A 408 21.93 3.32 21.20
#